data_07a5bf8c0bfa2a910beeb92fd4f82fcd
#
_entry.id   07a5bf8c0bfa2a910beeb92fd4f82fcd
#
_cell.length_a   1.000
_cell.length_b   1.000
_cell.length_c   1.000
_cell.angle_alpha   90.00
_cell.angle_beta   90.00
_cell.angle_gamma   90.00
#
_symmetry.space_group_name_H-M   'P 1'
#
loop_
_entity.id
_entity.type
_entity.pdbx_description
1 polymer ?
#
loop_
_entity_poly.entity_id
_entity_poly.type
_entity_poly.pdbx_seq_one_letter_code
_entity_poly.pdbx_strand_id
1 'polypeptide(L)'
;MRYIFGPVASRRFGRSLGIDLSPQCKQCNFNCVYCELGAGKPVSAMSEPCEIGPVIAELKTALQSHVGIDVITITANGEPTLHPRFAELASALKALNLPQKLLVLSNGSLVRENSAALMKLDICKFSLDSALAKSFRKVDGPHAGISAEDIVSAIADFAREFRGELDIEILVVRGLNDTQEDFAALNAALARINPHRVDIGTIDRPPAYRVQGVSEAQLRYLATFIENQNVNIIAAPKYASERLSFSEDEILHTLARRPQRASDVEAMFDEASAQLLKRLVDAGKVVFKDGFYEIAKG
;
A
#
# COMPACT_ATOMS: atom_id res chain seq x y z
N MET A 1 8.32 -2.02 -18.37
CA MET A 1 8.41 -2.89 -17.17
C MET A 1 7.04 -3.48 -16.88
N ARG A 2 6.97 -4.70 -16.38
CA ARG A 2 5.70 -5.39 -16.11
C ARG A 2 5.39 -5.49 -14.61
N TYR A 3 6.43 -5.75 -13.84
CA TYR A 3 6.32 -6.04 -12.40
C TYR A 3 6.79 -4.88 -11.52
N ILE A 4 7.64 -4.02 -12.05
CA ILE A 4 8.21 -2.89 -11.32
C ILE A 4 7.54 -1.59 -11.77
N PHE A 5 7.21 -0.74 -10.82
CA PHE A 5 6.61 0.58 -11.07
C PHE A 5 7.22 1.64 -10.16
N GLY A 6 7.06 2.86 -10.55
CA GLY A 6 7.69 4.00 -9.88
C GLY A 6 8.95 4.46 -10.61
N PRO A 7 9.84 5.22 -9.93
CA PRO A 7 9.78 5.53 -8.49
C PRO A 7 8.56 6.38 -8.11
N VAL A 8 8.03 6.11 -6.92
CA VAL A 8 6.97 6.93 -6.34
C VAL A 8 7.44 7.60 -5.05
N ALA A 9 7.02 8.85 -4.81
CA ALA A 9 7.29 9.51 -3.53
C ALA A 9 6.40 8.91 -2.46
N SER A 10 7.02 8.19 -1.52
CA SER A 10 6.34 7.74 -0.32
C SER A 10 6.34 8.86 0.70
N ARG A 11 5.17 9.13 1.30
CA ARG A 11 5.06 10.14 2.39
C ARG A 11 5.92 9.80 3.61
N ARG A 12 6.41 8.56 3.71
CA ARG A 12 7.03 8.01 4.94
C ARG A 12 8.39 7.39 4.70
N PHE A 13 8.59 6.82 3.51
CA PHE A 13 9.75 5.98 3.25
C PHE A 13 10.67 6.51 2.15
N GLY A 14 10.48 7.79 1.75
CA GLY A 14 11.29 8.39 0.69
C GLY A 14 10.89 7.92 -0.71
N ARG A 15 11.86 7.70 -1.60
CA ARG A 15 11.64 7.22 -2.97
C ARG A 15 11.50 5.71 -2.97
N SER A 16 10.37 5.23 -3.47
CA SER A 16 10.04 3.82 -3.48
C SER A 16 9.95 3.27 -4.91
N LEU A 17 10.63 2.16 -5.16
CA LEU A 17 10.29 1.28 -6.28
C LEU A 17 9.30 0.22 -5.78
N GLY A 18 8.16 0.11 -6.46
CA GLY A 18 7.14 -0.88 -6.16
C GLY A 18 7.33 -2.16 -6.97
N ILE A 19 7.15 -3.31 -6.29
CA ILE A 19 7.02 -4.63 -6.92
C ILE A 19 5.54 -4.96 -6.91
N ASP A 20 4.94 -5.21 -8.08
CA ASP A 20 3.57 -5.67 -8.23
C ASP A 20 3.56 -7.16 -8.56
N LEU A 21 3.09 -7.98 -7.62
CA LEU A 21 3.04 -9.44 -7.77
C LEU A 21 1.81 -9.94 -8.53
N SER A 22 0.87 -9.05 -8.91
CA SER A 22 -0.35 -9.38 -9.65
C SER A 22 -0.67 -8.34 -10.72
N PRO A 23 0.24 -8.06 -11.67
CA PRO A 23 0.10 -6.93 -12.59
C PRO A 23 -1.04 -7.08 -13.62
N GLN A 24 -1.59 -8.27 -13.80
CA GLN A 24 -2.60 -8.53 -14.82
C GLN A 24 -4.03 -8.31 -14.34
N CYS A 25 -4.32 -8.71 -13.11
CA CYS A 25 -5.64 -8.61 -12.52
C CYS A 25 -5.57 -8.42 -11.01
N LYS A 26 -6.63 -7.86 -10.44
CA LYS A 26 -6.74 -7.71 -8.99
C LYS A 26 -6.95 -9.07 -8.33
N GLN A 27 -6.04 -9.46 -7.44
CA GLN A 27 -6.10 -10.67 -6.64
C GLN A 27 -5.89 -10.33 -5.17
N CYS A 28 -6.97 -10.21 -4.44
CA CYS A 28 -6.99 -9.85 -3.03
C CYS A 28 -8.02 -10.70 -2.29
N ASN A 29 -7.74 -11.06 -1.06
CA ASN A 29 -8.71 -11.71 -0.18
C ASN A 29 -9.59 -10.71 0.59
N PHE A 30 -9.45 -9.41 0.28
CA PHE A 30 -10.33 -8.33 0.73
C PHE A 30 -10.96 -7.60 -0.47
N ASN A 31 -12.07 -6.91 -0.20
CA ASN A 31 -12.72 -6.01 -1.13
C ASN A 31 -13.04 -4.69 -0.42
N CYS A 32 -11.98 -4.01 0.05
CA CYS A 32 -12.08 -2.77 0.81
C CYS A 32 -12.85 -1.72 0.03
N VAL A 33 -13.80 -1.05 0.69
CA VAL A 33 -14.66 -0.05 0.03
C VAL A 33 -13.92 1.18 -0.48
N TYR A 34 -12.75 1.46 0.08
CA TYR A 34 -11.88 2.59 -0.25
C TYR A 34 -10.77 2.26 -1.27
N CYS A 35 -10.69 1.02 -1.73
CA CYS A 35 -9.55 0.53 -2.52
C CYS A 35 -9.37 1.32 -3.83
N GLU A 36 -8.20 1.89 -4.06
CA GLU A 36 -7.86 2.62 -5.29
C GLU A 36 -7.69 1.70 -6.51
N LEU A 37 -7.48 0.39 -6.28
CA LEU A 37 -7.35 -0.62 -7.35
C LEU A 37 -8.70 -1.08 -7.93
N GLY A 38 -9.80 -0.49 -7.46
CA GLY A 38 -11.15 -0.84 -7.90
C GLY A 38 -11.79 -1.97 -7.11
N ALA A 39 -13.07 -2.21 -7.38
CA ALA A 39 -13.85 -3.28 -6.78
C ALA A 39 -13.40 -4.66 -7.30
N GLY A 40 -13.54 -5.69 -6.48
CA GLY A 40 -13.22 -7.06 -6.87
C GLY A 40 -13.90 -8.07 -5.97
N LYS A 41 -13.94 -9.32 -6.39
CA LYS A 41 -14.38 -10.44 -5.56
C LYS A 41 -13.19 -10.89 -4.70
N PRO A 42 -13.32 -11.02 -3.37
CA PRO A 42 -12.29 -11.62 -2.55
C PRO A 42 -11.96 -13.05 -3.00
N VAL A 43 -10.66 -13.36 -3.08
CA VAL A 43 -10.16 -14.69 -3.46
C VAL A 43 -9.38 -15.30 -2.29
N SER A 44 -9.38 -16.63 -2.18
CA SER A 44 -8.62 -17.33 -1.14
C SER A 44 -7.18 -17.64 -1.55
N ALA A 45 -6.86 -17.55 -2.83
CA ALA A 45 -5.54 -17.81 -3.39
C ALA A 45 -5.34 -16.99 -4.66
N MET A 46 -4.10 -16.73 -5.02
CA MET A 46 -3.73 -16.09 -6.26
C MET A 46 -3.77 -17.12 -7.40
N SER A 47 -4.62 -16.90 -8.40
CA SER A 47 -4.80 -17.81 -9.53
C SER A 47 -3.75 -17.64 -10.62
N GLU A 48 -3.20 -16.43 -10.74
CA GLU A 48 -2.23 -16.07 -11.77
C GLU A 48 -0.97 -15.48 -11.12
N PRO A 49 -0.18 -16.29 -10.37
CA PRO A 49 1.03 -15.81 -9.74
C PRO A 49 2.12 -15.55 -10.78
N CYS A 50 2.85 -14.47 -10.60
CA CYS A 50 4.00 -14.17 -11.44
C CYS A 50 5.20 -15.06 -11.07
N GLU A 51 6.12 -15.28 -12.03
CA GLU A 51 7.38 -15.96 -11.79
C GLU A 51 8.38 -15.03 -11.09
N ILE A 52 9.07 -15.53 -10.07
CA ILE A 52 9.99 -14.72 -9.24
C ILE A 52 11.25 -14.29 -10.02
N GLY A 53 11.78 -15.16 -10.88
CA GLY A 53 12.99 -14.84 -11.68
C GLY A 53 12.84 -13.56 -12.52
N PRO A 54 11.79 -13.43 -13.34
CA PRO A 54 11.50 -12.21 -14.08
C PRO A 54 11.31 -10.96 -13.21
N VAL A 55 10.66 -11.08 -12.04
CA VAL A 55 10.50 -9.96 -11.07
C VAL A 55 11.86 -9.47 -10.60
N ILE A 56 12.76 -10.38 -10.22
CA ILE A 56 14.10 -10.03 -9.74
C ILE A 56 14.96 -9.43 -10.88
N ALA A 57 14.85 -9.97 -12.10
CA ALA A 57 15.57 -9.44 -13.25
C ALA A 57 15.13 -8.00 -13.57
N GLU A 58 13.84 -7.75 -13.58
CA GLU A 58 13.27 -6.43 -13.84
C GLU A 58 13.63 -5.42 -12.73
N LEU A 59 13.60 -5.85 -11.46
CA LEU A 59 14.04 -5.01 -10.33
C LEU A 59 15.51 -4.58 -10.48
N LYS A 60 16.40 -5.50 -10.85
CA LYS A 60 17.82 -5.16 -11.09
C LYS A 60 17.99 -4.12 -12.18
N THR A 61 17.25 -4.25 -13.27
CA THR A 61 17.25 -3.28 -14.37
C THR A 61 16.72 -1.91 -13.89
N ALA A 62 15.63 -1.88 -13.15
CA ALA A 62 15.06 -0.65 -12.61
C ALA A 62 16.03 0.07 -11.66
N LEU A 63 16.72 -0.66 -10.79
CA LEU A 63 17.71 -0.10 -9.87
C LEU A 63 18.95 0.47 -10.60
N GLN A 64 19.27 -0.01 -11.78
CA GLN A 64 20.33 0.58 -12.62
C GLN A 64 19.88 1.88 -13.29
N SER A 65 18.59 1.98 -13.60
CA SER A 65 18.00 3.13 -14.29
C SER A 65 17.63 4.28 -13.35
N HIS A 66 17.42 4.01 -12.07
CA HIS A 66 16.97 5.00 -11.09
C HIS A 66 17.93 5.11 -9.91
N VAL A 67 18.38 6.33 -9.64
CA VAL A 67 19.25 6.65 -8.50
C VAL A 67 18.43 7.18 -7.32
N GLY A 68 18.97 7.07 -6.10
CA GLY A 68 18.37 7.65 -4.91
C GLY A 68 17.06 6.92 -4.48
N ILE A 69 16.95 5.63 -4.75
CA ILE A 69 15.88 4.80 -4.23
C ILE A 69 16.19 4.45 -2.76
N ASP A 70 15.25 4.77 -1.87
CA ASP A 70 15.37 4.53 -0.43
C ASP A 70 14.80 3.18 -0.04
N VAL A 71 13.69 2.76 -0.69
CA VAL A 71 12.95 1.56 -0.31
C VAL A 71 12.43 0.79 -1.54
N ILE A 72 12.44 -0.53 -1.43
CA ILE A 72 11.76 -1.43 -2.35
C ILE A 72 10.50 -1.93 -1.66
N THR A 73 9.34 -1.60 -2.23
CA THR A 73 8.04 -1.92 -1.66
C THR A 73 7.43 -3.14 -2.35
N ILE A 74 7.28 -4.22 -1.62
CA ILE A 74 6.56 -5.42 -2.08
C ILE A 74 5.06 -5.15 -1.92
N THR A 75 4.34 -5.19 -3.02
CA THR A 75 2.89 -5.01 -3.09
C THR A 75 2.31 -5.90 -4.19
N ALA A 76 1.04 -5.78 -4.45
CA ALA A 76 0.35 -6.42 -5.57
C ALA A 76 -0.83 -5.54 -6.02
N ASN A 77 -1.32 -5.75 -7.22
CA ASN A 77 -2.68 -5.38 -7.54
C ASN A 77 -3.61 -6.33 -6.75
N GLY A 78 -3.68 -6.10 -5.44
CA GLY A 78 -4.32 -6.95 -4.44
C GLY A 78 -3.48 -7.16 -3.18
N GLU A 79 -3.37 -8.41 -2.72
CA GLU A 79 -2.65 -8.80 -1.51
C GLU A 79 -1.37 -9.58 -1.87
N PRO A 80 -0.17 -9.06 -1.58
CA PRO A 80 1.08 -9.71 -1.97
C PRO A 80 1.34 -11.04 -1.26
N THR A 81 0.88 -11.20 -0.02
CA THR A 81 1.09 -12.44 0.75
C THR A 81 0.24 -13.62 0.27
N LEU A 82 -0.73 -13.38 -0.64
CA LEU A 82 -1.43 -14.45 -1.37
C LEU A 82 -0.54 -15.15 -2.41
N HIS A 83 0.61 -14.55 -2.77
CA HIS A 83 1.49 -15.14 -3.76
C HIS A 83 2.09 -16.46 -3.23
N PRO A 84 1.90 -17.61 -3.89
CA PRO A 84 2.27 -18.93 -3.35
C PRO A 84 3.78 -19.09 -3.15
N ARG A 85 4.58 -18.27 -3.84
CA ARG A 85 6.07 -18.24 -3.71
C ARG A 85 6.56 -16.97 -3.02
N PHE A 86 5.76 -16.38 -2.12
CA PHE A 86 6.16 -15.15 -1.39
C PHE A 86 7.45 -15.36 -0.58
N ALA A 87 7.61 -16.52 0.04
CA ALA A 87 8.82 -16.87 0.79
C ALA A 87 10.08 -16.94 -0.09
N GLU A 88 9.94 -17.39 -1.32
CA GLU A 88 11.03 -17.41 -2.30
C GLU A 88 11.41 -15.99 -2.73
N LEU A 89 10.41 -15.14 -3.01
CA LEU A 89 10.65 -13.72 -3.32
C LEU A 89 11.40 -13.02 -2.19
N ALA A 90 10.92 -13.15 -0.94
CA ALA A 90 11.57 -12.54 0.22
C ALA A 90 13.04 -13.01 0.37
N SER A 91 13.29 -14.30 0.14
CA SER A 91 14.63 -14.87 0.16
C SER A 91 15.51 -14.33 -0.97
N ALA A 92 14.97 -14.27 -2.18
CA ALA A 92 15.69 -13.76 -3.35
C ALA A 92 16.04 -12.27 -3.19
N LEU A 93 15.11 -11.46 -2.68
CA LEU A 93 15.36 -10.04 -2.41
C LEU A 93 16.44 -9.85 -1.34
N LYS A 94 16.37 -10.60 -0.24
CA LYS A 94 17.37 -10.52 0.83
C LYS A 94 18.76 -10.93 0.33
N ALA A 95 18.83 -11.95 -0.55
CA ALA A 95 20.09 -12.42 -1.14
C ALA A 95 20.76 -11.40 -2.07
N LEU A 96 20.04 -10.40 -2.58
CA LEU A 96 20.62 -9.31 -3.37
C LEU A 96 21.49 -8.37 -2.54
N ASN A 97 21.38 -8.40 -1.23
CA ASN A 97 22.12 -7.56 -0.28
C ASN A 97 22.12 -6.07 -0.68
N LEU A 98 20.93 -5.55 -1.00
CA LEU A 98 20.73 -4.19 -1.48
C LEU A 98 20.83 -3.18 -0.32
N PRO A 99 21.31 -1.94 -0.58
CA PRO A 99 21.31 -0.88 0.42
C PRO A 99 19.89 -0.36 0.74
N GLN A 100 18.93 -0.56 -0.16
CA GLN A 100 17.53 -0.18 0.01
C GLN A 100 16.85 -1.07 1.04
N LYS A 101 16.00 -0.47 1.89
CA LYS A 101 15.14 -1.23 2.79
C LYS A 101 14.09 -2.02 2.02
N LEU A 102 13.78 -3.23 2.47
CA LEU A 102 12.70 -4.05 1.96
C LEU A 102 11.43 -3.80 2.79
N LEU A 103 10.39 -3.27 2.18
CA LEU A 103 9.09 -2.98 2.79
C LEU A 103 8.02 -3.88 2.17
N VAL A 104 7.11 -4.41 2.97
CA VAL A 104 5.84 -4.99 2.49
C VAL A 104 4.65 -4.15 2.92
N LEU A 105 3.70 -3.97 2.00
CA LEU A 105 2.36 -3.45 2.29
C LEU A 105 1.37 -4.59 2.18
N SER A 106 0.70 -4.95 3.28
CA SER A 106 -0.22 -6.09 3.33
C SER A 106 -1.42 -5.80 4.22
N ASN A 107 -2.52 -6.49 3.95
CA ASN A 107 -3.71 -6.44 4.79
C ASN A 107 -3.60 -7.29 6.07
N GLY A 108 -2.47 -7.93 6.30
CA GLY A 108 -2.17 -8.68 7.51
C GLY A 108 -2.85 -10.05 7.64
N SER A 109 -3.74 -10.41 6.73
CA SER A 109 -4.57 -11.62 6.85
C SER A 109 -3.79 -12.94 6.81
N LEU A 110 -2.59 -12.94 6.22
CA LEU A 110 -1.73 -14.12 6.06
C LEU A 110 -0.37 -13.97 6.76
N VAL A 111 -0.31 -13.15 7.82
CA VAL A 111 0.93 -12.94 8.60
C VAL A 111 1.43 -14.24 9.21
N ARG A 112 0.53 -15.07 9.74
CA ARG A 112 0.90 -16.34 10.39
C ARG A 112 1.53 -17.30 9.40
N GLU A 113 0.94 -17.48 8.24
CA GLU A 113 1.41 -18.38 7.18
C GLU A 113 2.71 -17.91 6.54
N ASN A 114 2.93 -16.59 6.48
CA ASN A 114 4.11 -15.99 5.87
C ASN A 114 5.14 -15.47 6.88
N SER A 115 4.99 -15.75 8.18
CA SER A 115 5.84 -15.21 9.25
C SER A 115 7.32 -15.32 8.94
N ALA A 116 7.80 -16.51 8.60
CA ALA A 116 9.21 -16.76 8.30
C ALA A 116 9.75 -15.97 7.10
N ALA A 117 8.89 -15.62 6.13
CA ALA A 117 9.25 -14.78 5.00
C ALA A 117 9.26 -13.30 5.39
N LEU A 118 8.26 -12.85 6.13
CA LEU A 118 8.13 -11.49 6.63
C LEU A 118 9.28 -11.11 7.57
N MET A 119 9.78 -12.05 8.39
CA MET A 119 10.97 -11.87 9.25
C MET A 119 12.26 -11.50 8.49
N LYS A 120 12.32 -11.69 7.17
CA LYS A 120 13.46 -11.33 6.32
C LYS A 120 13.44 -9.88 5.86
N LEU A 121 12.31 -9.19 6.02
CA LEU A 121 12.10 -7.83 5.57
C LEU A 121 12.56 -6.82 6.64
N ASP A 122 12.82 -5.59 6.21
CA ASP A 122 13.26 -4.52 7.10
C ASP A 122 12.07 -3.76 7.69
N ILE A 123 10.96 -3.68 6.94
CA ILE A 123 9.74 -2.99 7.34
C ILE A 123 8.52 -3.84 6.95
N CYS A 124 7.63 -4.08 7.91
CA CYS A 124 6.31 -4.65 7.66
C CYS A 124 5.24 -3.63 8.01
N LYS A 125 4.43 -3.26 7.04
CA LYS A 125 3.30 -2.36 7.24
C LYS A 125 2.01 -3.10 6.97
N PHE A 126 1.19 -3.25 8.01
CA PHE A 126 -0.10 -3.93 7.93
C PHE A 126 -1.25 -2.93 8.06
N SER A 127 -2.30 -3.14 7.24
CA SER A 127 -3.55 -2.42 7.38
C SER A 127 -4.40 -3.06 8.49
N LEU A 128 -4.96 -2.23 9.37
CA LEU A 128 -5.91 -2.65 10.40
C LEU A 128 -6.97 -1.55 10.57
N ASP A 129 -7.96 -1.53 9.70
CA ASP A 129 -8.95 -0.44 9.63
C ASP A 129 -10.03 -0.55 10.68
N SER A 130 -10.23 -1.73 11.26
CA SER A 130 -11.12 -1.97 12.40
C SER A 130 -10.77 -3.24 13.15
N ALA A 131 -10.92 -3.20 14.47
CA ALA A 131 -10.89 -4.37 15.35
C ALA A 131 -12.31 -4.88 15.69
N LEU A 132 -13.37 -4.15 15.31
CA LEU A 132 -14.76 -4.59 15.48
C LEU A 132 -15.22 -5.40 14.26
N ALA A 133 -15.71 -6.61 14.48
CA ALA A 133 -16.16 -7.52 13.42
C ALA A 133 -17.20 -6.90 12.45
N LYS A 134 -18.05 -5.99 12.95
CA LYS A 134 -19.07 -5.32 12.14
C LYS A 134 -18.44 -4.30 11.18
N SER A 135 -17.59 -3.42 11.70
CA SER A 135 -16.91 -2.37 10.93
C SER A 135 -15.89 -2.99 9.96
N PHE A 136 -15.12 -3.98 10.41
CA PHE A 136 -14.19 -4.75 9.59
C PHE A 136 -14.86 -5.34 8.34
N ARG A 137 -16.00 -6.02 8.52
CA ARG A 137 -16.74 -6.57 7.37
C ARG A 137 -17.26 -5.51 6.41
N LYS A 138 -17.63 -4.33 6.93
CA LYS A 138 -18.15 -3.24 6.09
C LYS A 138 -17.07 -2.48 5.35
N VAL A 139 -15.91 -2.27 5.98
CA VAL A 139 -14.80 -1.49 5.42
C VAL A 139 -13.94 -2.36 4.51
N ASP A 140 -13.53 -3.53 5.02
CA ASP A 140 -12.52 -4.36 4.38
C ASP A 140 -13.11 -5.46 3.49
N GLY A 141 -14.37 -5.84 3.70
CA GLY A 141 -15.06 -6.86 2.91
C GLY A 141 -14.25 -8.14 2.74
N PRO A 142 -13.78 -8.78 3.84
CA PRO A 142 -12.87 -9.91 3.78
C PRO A 142 -13.50 -11.16 3.18
N HIS A 143 -12.68 -12.05 2.63
CA HIS A 143 -13.09 -13.41 2.26
C HIS A 143 -13.66 -14.15 3.47
N ALA A 144 -14.60 -15.07 3.23
CA ALA A 144 -15.22 -15.86 4.28
C ALA A 144 -14.17 -16.58 5.14
N GLY A 145 -14.34 -16.54 6.47
CA GLY A 145 -13.44 -17.17 7.44
C GLY A 145 -12.30 -16.26 7.94
N ILE A 146 -12.13 -15.07 7.40
CA ILE A 146 -11.15 -14.11 7.93
C ILE A 146 -11.82 -13.20 8.94
N SER A 147 -11.24 -13.07 10.14
CA SER A 147 -11.72 -12.19 11.20
C SER A 147 -10.65 -11.16 11.61
N ALA A 148 -11.11 -10.00 12.11
CA ALA A 148 -10.21 -8.98 12.64
C ALA A 148 -9.41 -9.49 13.86
N GLU A 149 -10.03 -10.31 14.71
CA GLU A 149 -9.37 -10.87 15.89
C GLU A 149 -8.22 -11.82 15.52
N ASP A 150 -8.41 -12.67 14.50
CA ASP A 150 -7.34 -13.56 14.03
C ASP A 150 -6.16 -12.77 13.46
N ILE A 151 -6.45 -11.68 12.72
CA ILE A 151 -5.43 -10.78 12.18
C ILE A 151 -4.66 -10.09 13.32
N VAL A 152 -5.37 -9.52 14.30
CA VAL A 152 -4.75 -8.87 15.47
C VAL A 152 -3.87 -9.85 16.23
N SER A 153 -4.36 -11.07 16.48
CA SER A 153 -3.59 -12.12 17.16
C SER A 153 -2.35 -12.51 16.37
N ALA A 154 -2.47 -12.72 15.05
CA ALA A 154 -1.35 -13.09 14.19
C ALA A 154 -0.27 -11.99 14.13
N ILE A 155 -0.68 -10.72 14.01
CA ILE A 155 0.26 -9.59 14.02
C ILE A 155 0.92 -9.43 15.40
N ALA A 156 0.18 -9.60 16.49
CA ALA A 156 0.72 -9.52 17.85
C ALA A 156 1.75 -10.63 18.13
N ASP A 157 1.50 -11.85 17.67
CA ASP A 157 2.46 -12.95 17.78
C ASP A 157 3.72 -12.67 16.95
N PHE A 158 3.56 -12.22 15.70
CA PHE A 158 4.65 -11.82 14.82
C PHE A 158 5.49 -10.68 15.42
N ALA A 159 4.86 -9.66 15.99
CA ALA A 159 5.52 -8.49 16.55
C ALA A 159 6.50 -8.82 17.68
N ARG A 160 6.27 -9.87 18.46
CA ARG A 160 7.17 -10.29 19.55
C ARG A 160 8.54 -10.74 19.06
N GLU A 161 8.60 -11.30 17.86
CA GLU A 161 9.82 -11.88 17.29
C GLU A 161 10.44 -10.98 16.23
N PHE A 162 9.66 -10.15 15.56
CA PHE A 162 10.12 -9.28 14.47
C PHE A 162 11.09 -8.22 15.00
N ARG A 163 12.24 -8.05 14.32
CA ARG A 163 13.31 -7.13 14.71
C ARG A 163 13.38 -5.90 13.78
N GLY A 164 12.59 -5.88 12.72
CA GLY A 164 12.44 -4.74 11.82
C GLY A 164 11.40 -3.75 12.32
N GLU A 165 11.07 -2.78 11.49
CA GLU A 165 10.06 -1.76 11.76
C GLU A 165 8.65 -2.31 11.45
N LEU A 166 7.79 -2.40 12.46
CA LEU A 166 6.39 -2.80 12.31
C LEU A 166 5.49 -1.57 12.39
N ASP A 167 4.80 -1.28 11.30
CA ASP A 167 3.85 -0.18 11.21
C ASP A 167 2.42 -0.70 11.03
N ILE A 168 1.47 -0.01 11.66
CA ILE A 168 0.04 -0.23 11.42
C ILE A 168 -0.54 0.98 10.69
N GLU A 169 -1.28 0.75 9.61
CA GLU A 169 -2.07 1.78 8.93
C GLU A 169 -3.54 1.61 9.22
N ILE A 170 -4.20 2.70 9.58
CA ILE A 170 -5.65 2.79 9.80
C ILE A 170 -6.20 3.76 8.78
N LEU A 171 -7.07 3.30 7.89
CA LEU A 171 -7.79 4.15 6.96
C LEU A 171 -9.24 4.35 7.44
N VAL A 172 -9.58 5.60 7.70
CA VAL A 172 -10.88 5.99 8.26
C VAL A 172 -11.85 6.34 7.14
N VAL A 173 -13.01 5.66 7.13
CA VAL A 173 -14.11 5.85 6.19
C VAL A 173 -15.32 6.37 6.92
N ARG A 174 -15.87 7.51 6.47
CA ARG A 174 -17.01 8.17 7.09
C ARG A 174 -18.21 7.26 7.23
N GLY A 175 -18.75 7.15 8.45
CA GLY A 175 -19.94 6.37 8.79
C GLY A 175 -19.73 4.85 8.81
N LEU A 176 -18.48 4.37 8.69
CA LEU A 176 -18.18 2.94 8.71
C LEU A 176 -17.28 2.51 9.86
N ASN A 177 -16.19 3.23 10.14
CA ASN A 177 -15.23 2.96 11.21
C ASN A 177 -14.72 4.26 11.88
N ASP A 178 -15.55 5.29 11.91
CA ASP A 178 -15.21 6.63 12.41
C ASP A 178 -15.85 6.96 13.77
N THR A 179 -16.14 5.94 14.58
CA THR A 179 -16.74 6.10 15.91
C THR A 179 -15.72 5.95 17.04
N GLN A 180 -16.06 6.46 18.24
CA GLN A 180 -15.27 6.23 19.45
C GLN A 180 -15.13 4.74 19.78
N GLU A 181 -16.18 3.95 19.56
CA GLU A 181 -16.18 2.50 19.81
C GLU A 181 -15.17 1.80 18.89
N ASP A 182 -15.12 2.17 17.59
CA ASP A 182 -14.13 1.63 16.65
C ASP A 182 -12.71 1.93 17.13
N PHE A 183 -12.43 3.17 17.55
CA PHE A 183 -11.09 3.57 17.98
C PHE A 183 -10.71 3.02 19.35
N ALA A 184 -11.65 2.83 20.26
CA ALA A 184 -11.39 2.12 21.53
C ALA A 184 -11.01 0.65 21.29
N ALA A 185 -11.70 -0.02 20.34
CA ALA A 185 -11.35 -1.39 19.95
C ALA A 185 -9.98 -1.45 19.25
N LEU A 186 -9.68 -0.48 18.36
CA LEU A 186 -8.37 -0.36 17.73
C LEU A 186 -7.28 -0.10 18.77
N ASN A 187 -7.51 0.76 19.77
CA ASN A 187 -6.55 1.01 20.84
C ASN A 187 -6.21 -0.28 21.61
N ALA A 188 -7.23 -1.09 21.95
CA ALA A 188 -7.02 -2.38 22.61
C ALA A 188 -6.21 -3.36 21.73
N ALA A 189 -6.48 -3.40 20.43
CA ALA A 189 -5.73 -4.21 19.47
C ALA A 189 -4.27 -3.74 19.34
N LEU A 190 -4.05 -2.44 19.21
CA LEU A 190 -2.73 -1.82 19.12
C LEU A 190 -1.89 -2.02 20.38
N ALA A 191 -2.51 -2.02 21.56
CA ALA A 191 -1.83 -2.33 22.82
C ALA A 191 -1.29 -3.77 22.84
N ARG A 192 -1.97 -4.72 22.18
CA ARG A 192 -1.50 -6.12 22.03
C ARG A 192 -0.38 -6.24 21.00
N ILE A 193 -0.48 -5.51 19.87
CA ILE A 193 0.49 -5.54 18.76
C ILE A 193 1.77 -4.80 19.15
N ASN A 194 1.64 -3.65 19.82
CA ASN A 194 2.72 -2.73 20.18
C ASN A 194 3.61 -2.36 18.97
N PRO A 195 3.04 -1.74 17.91
CA PRO A 195 3.79 -1.40 16.71
C PRO A 195 4.76 -0.24 16.95
N HIS A 196 5.76 -0.08 16.07
CA HIS A 196 6.68 1.06 16.10
C HIS A 196 5.97 2.38 15.76
N ARG A 197 4.95 2.31 14.89
CA ARG A 197 4.19 3.49 14.45
C ARG A 197 2.78 3.10 14.05
N VAL A 198 1.85 4.00 14.29
CA VAL A 198 0.47 3.95 13.82
C VAL A 198 0.22 5.13 12.89
N ASP A 199 -0.07 4.84 11.62
CA ASP A 199 -0.44 5.84 10.63
C ASP A 199 -1.95 5.90 10.49
N ILE A 200 -2.57 7.04 10.79
CA ILE A 200 -4.01 7.25 10.65
C ILE A 200 -4.26 8.16 9.46
N GLY A 201 -5.00 7.66 8.49
CA GLY A 201 -5.37 8.39 7.27
C GLY A 201 -6.84 8.27 6.94
N THR A 202 -7.23 8.89 5.86
CA THR A 202 -8.58 8.78 5.28
C THR A 202 -8.46 8.65 3.77
N ILE A 203 -9.60 8.49 3.09
CA ILE A 203 -9.66 8.39 1.63
C ILE A 203 -9.05 9.64 1.01
N ASP A 204 -8.00 9.45 0.26
CA ASP A 204 -7.23 10.51 -0.40
C ASP A 204 -7.09 10.30 -1.91
N ARG A 205 -7.66 9.21 -2.44
CA ARG A 205 -7.73 8.85 -3.87
C ARG A 205 -9.11 8.34 -4.24
N PRO A 206 -9.45 8.30 -5.54
CA PRO A 206 -10.73 7.77 -5.99
C PRO A 206 -10.96 6.34 -5.48
N PRO A 207 -11.99 6.11 -4.65
CA PRO A 207 -12.27 4.81 -4.06
C PRO A 207 -13.06 3.91 -5.00
N ALA A 208 -12.99 2.58 -4.79
CA ALA A 208 -13.75 1.58 -5.54
C ALA A 208 -15.27 1.76 -5.44
N TYR A 209 -15.74 2.29 -4.32
CA TYR A 209 -17.16 2.46 -4.02
C TYR A 209 -17.48 3.92 -3.68
N ARG A 210 -18.77 4.28 -3.66
CA ARG A 210 -19.24 5.61 -3.30
C ARG A 210 -19.17 5.81 -1.77
N VAL A 211 -17.97 5.98 -1.27
CA VAL A 211 -17.66 6.27 0.13
C VAL A 211 -16.88 7.58 0.25
N GLN A 212 -16.86 8.16 1.42
CA GLN A 212 -16.20 9.43 1.69
C GLN A 212 -15.21 9.31 2.84
N GLY A 213 -14.14 10.08 2.74
CA GLY A 213 -13.22 10.27 3.84
C GLY A 213 -13.79 11.17 4.93
N VAL A 214 -13.08 11.28 6.02
CA VAL A 214 -13.35 12.21 7.12
C VAL A 214 -12.45 13.44 7.03
N SER A 215 -12.80 14.51 7.75
CA SER A 215 -11.96 15.70 7.82
C SER A 215 -10.69 15.46 8.65
N GLU A 216 -9.66 16.28 8.46
CA GLU A 216 -8.45 16.22 9.28
C GLU A 216 -8.78 16.46 10.78
N ALA A 217 -9.71 17.36 11.07
CA ALA A 217 -10.16 17.60 12.44
C ALA A 217 -10.76 16.33 13.07
N GLN A 218 -11.55 15.57 12.29
CA GLN A 218 -12.09 14.30 12.73
C GLN A 218 -10.99 13.25 12.95
N LEU A 219 -10.00 13.17 12.05
CA LEU A 219 -8.86 12.26 12.25
C LEU A 219 -8.09 12.59 13.53
N ARG A 220 -7.82 13.87 13.78
CA ARG A 220 -7.16 14.33 15.01
C ARG A 220 -7.96 13.98 16.27
N TYR A 221 -9.27 14.17 16.22
CA TYR A 221 -10.16 13.78 17.32
C TYR A 221 -10.12 12.27 17.57
N LEU A 222 -10.26 11.46 16.52
CA LEU A 222 -10.23 10.00 16.64
C LEU A 222 -8.87 9.49 17.13
N ALA A 223 -7.77 10.11 16.69
CA ALA A 223 -6.43 9.77 17.13
C ALA A 223 -6.22 9.93 18.65
N THR A 224 -7.02 10.78 19.33
CA THR A 224 -6.93 10.95 20.79
C THR A 224 -7.35 9.72 21.59
N PHE A 225 -8.03 8.76 20.95
CA PHE A 225 -8.41 7.47 21.57
C PHE A 225 -7.32 6.41 21.47
N ILE A 226 -6.22 6.68 20.75
CA ILE A 226 -5.07 5.77 20.65
C ILE A 226 -4.01 6.21 21.64
N GLU A 227 -3.76 5.37 22.64
CA GLU A 227 -2.83 5.65 23.72
C GLU A 227 -1.48 4.95 23.51
N ASN A 228 -0.42 5.55 24.06
CA ASN A 228 0.93 4.98 24.13
C ASN A 228 1.52 4.52 22.77
N GLN A 229 1.08 5.13 21.68
CA GLN A 229 1.53 4.79 20.34
C GLN A 229 2.20 6.01 19.67
N ASN A 230 3.15 5.75 18.80
CA ASN A 230 3.69 6.76 17.89
C ASN A 230 2.68 6.99 16.76
N VAL A 231 1.68 7.83 17.03
CA VAL A 231 0.57 8.11 16.10
C VAL A 231 0.97 9.23 15.15
N ASN A 232 0.82 8.96 13.85
CA ASN A 232 1.04 9.93 12.80
C ASN A 232 -0.24 10.08 11.97
N ILE A 233 -0.75 11.31 11.87
CA ILE A 233 -1.90 11.64 11.04
C ILE A 233 -1.40 11.97 9.64
N ILE A 234 -1.84 11.18 8.67
CA ILE A 234 -1.49 11.36 7.27
C ILE A 234 -2.35 12.48 6.69
N ALA A 235 -1.83 13.69 6.79
CA ALA A 235 -2.34 14.86 6.09
C ALA A 235 -1.75 14.94 4.66
N ALA A 236 -1.69 16.15 4.07
CA ALA A 236 -1.13 16.36 2.75
C ALA A 236 0.30 15.78 2.57
N PRO A 237 0.65 15.31 1.38
CA PRO A 237 1.97 14.71 1.13
C PRO A 237 3.11 15.72 1.33
N LYS A 238 4.21 15.26 1.93
CA LYS A 238 5.50 15.95 1.91
C LYS A 238 6.29 15.41 0.72
N TYR A 239 6.67 16.26 -0.21
CA TYR A 239 7.37 15.86 -1.43
C TYR A 239 8.88 15.95 -1.26
N ALA A 240 9.61 15.04 -1.95
CA ALA A 240 11.05 15.11 -2.11
C ALA A 240 11.45 16.29 -3.01
N SER A 241 12.66 16.83 -2.84
CA SER A 241 13.13 18.04 -3.50
C SER A 241 13.66 17.83 -4.93
N GLU A 242 13.88 16.60 -5.38
CA GLU A 242 14.42 16.32 -6.71
C GLU A 242 13.39 15.72 -7.65
N ARG A 243 13.30 16.32 -8.85
CA ARG A 243 12.45 15.83 -9.93
C ARG A 243 13.12 14.67 -10.66
N LEU A 244 12.29 13.73 -11.13
CA LEU A 244 12.73 12.51 -11.82
C LEU A 244 12.25 12.51 -13.26
N SER A 245 13.04 11.87 -14.11
CA SER A 245 12.67 11.60 -15.50
C SER A 245 11.94 10.26 -15.60
N PHE A 246 10.83 10.25 -16.33
CA PHE A 246 9.99 9.07 -16.55
C PHE A 246 9.76 8.87 -18.04
N SER A 247 9.89 7.62 -18.49
CA SER A 247 9.44 7.20 -19.82
C SER A 247 7.91 7.07 -19.87
N GLU A 248 7.36 6.98 -21.10
CA GLU A 248 5.92 6.77 -21.32
C GLU A 248 5.42 5.52 -20.60
N ASP A 249 6.12 4.41 -20.72
CA ASP A 249 5.76 3.14 -20.08
C ASP A 249 5.75 3.25 -18.55
N GLU A 250 6.70 3.94 -17.96
CA GLU A 250 6.76 4.13 -16.50
C GLU A 250 5.61 4.99 -16.01
N ILE A 251 5.25 6.05 -16.75
CA ILE A 251 4.08 6.88 -16.43
C ILE A 251 2.82 6.03 -16.48
N LEU A 252 2.58 5.33 -17.59
CA LEU A 252 1.37 4.52 -17.77
C LEU A 252 1.30 3.38 -16.73
N HIS A 253 2.40 2.70 -16.46
CA HIS A 253 2.45 1.64 -15.47
C HIS A 253 2.20 2.16 -14.05
N THR A 254 2.75 3.32 -13.70
CA THR A 254 2.52 3.94 -12.39
C THR A 254 1.06 4.34 -12.23
N LEU A 255 0.47 5.00 -13.25
CA LEU A 255 -0.93 5.43 -13.22
C LEU A 255 -1.91 4.25 -13.18
N ALA A 256 -1.58 3.13 -13.84
CA ALA A 256 -2.42 1.92 -13.81
C ALA A 256 -2.54 1.30 -12.41
N ARG A 257 -1.53 1.50 -11.55
CA ARG A 257 -1.47 0.96 -10.19
C ARG A 257 -1.85 1.97 -9.13
N ARG A 258 -1.66 3.24 -9.45
CA ARG A 258 -1.86 4.32 -8.49
C ARG A 258 -2.15 5.63 -9.21
N PRO A 259 -3.39 6.13 -9.16
CA PRO A 259 -3.70 7.48 -9.63
C PRO A 259 -2.79 8.52 -8.97
N GLN A 260 -2.29 9.48 -9.74
CA GLN A 260 -1.39 10.52 -9.26
C GLN A 260 -2.13 11.86 -9.18
N ARG A 261 -2.00 12.57 -8.07
CA ARG A 261 -2.51 13.94 -7.96
C ARG A 261 -1.70 14.89 -8.83
N ALA A 262 -2.29 16.00 -9.24
CA ALA A 262 -1.54 17.07 -9.90
C ALA A 262 -0.31 17.48 -9.07
N SER A 263 -0.47 17.62 -7.75
CA SER A 263 0.62 17.95 -6.83
C SER A 263 1.71 16.86 -6.73
N ASP A 264 1.37 15.58 -6.88
CA ASP A 264 2.35 14.48 -6.93
C ASP A 264 3.21 14.61 -8.20
N VAL A 265 2.55 14.89 -9.35
CA VAL A 265 3.22 15.09 -10.65
C VAL A 265 4.13 16.33 -10.61
N GLU A 266 3.62 17.48 -10.14
CA GLU A 266 4.37 18.72 -10.03
C GLU A 266 5.64 18.57 -9.17
N ALA A 267 5.56 17.77 -8.12
CA ALA A 267 6.67 17.56 -7.20
C ALA A 267 7.71 16.55 -7.71
N MET A 268 7.29 15.57 -8.52
CA MET A 268 8.14 14.42 -8.87
C MET A 268 8.64 14.45 -10.31
N PHE A 269 7.87 15.01 -11.26
CA PHE A 269 8.21 14.93 -12.67
C PHE A 269 9.15 16.08 -13.07
N ASP A 270 10.19 15.75 -13.83
CA ASP A 270 10.95 16.77 -14.57
C ASP A 270 10.11 17.36 -15.71
N GLU A 271 10.65 18.39 -16.37
CA GLU A 271 9.94 19.09 -17.44
C GLU A 271 9.61 18.16 -18.62
N ALA A 272 10.52 17.27 -18.99
CA ALA A 272 10.32 16.33 -20.09
C ALA A 272 9.19 15.32 -19.78
N SER A 273 9.16 14.78 -18.56
CA SER A 273 8.13 13.87 -18.09
C SER A 273 6.77 14.55 -17.99
N ALA A 274 6.72 15.81 -17.51
CA ALA A 274 5.49 16.59 -17.44
C ALA A 274 4.91 16.86 -18.84
N GLN A 275 5.78 17.19 -19.82
CA GLN A 275 5.38 17.34 -21.22
C GLN A 275 4.89 16.03 -21.84
N LEU A 276 5.55 14.90 -21.49
CA LEU A 276 5.14 13.59 -21.93
C LEU A 276 3.77 13.20 -21.37
N LEU A 277 3.52 13.43 -20.07
CA LEU A 277 2.20 13.23 -19.47
C LEU A 277 1.12 14.04 -20.17
N LYS A 278 1.39 15.32 -20.50
CA LYS A 278 0.46 16.15 -21.26
C LYS A 278 0.11 15.54 -22.61
N ARG A 279 1.12 15.05 -23.35
CA ARG A 279 0.88 14.34 -24.63
C ARG A 279 0.03 13.09 -24.45
N LEU A 280 0.19 12.35 -23.35
CA LEU A 280 -0.62 11.18 -23.05
C LEU A 280 -2.07 11.54 -22.74
N VAL A 281 -2.31 12.69 -22.11
CA VAL A 281 -3.67 13.24 -21.91
C VAL A 281 -4.28 13.65 -23.25
N ASP A 282 -3.53 14.39 -24.07
CA ASP A 282 -3.99 14.84 -25.40
C ASP A 282 -4.29 13.64 -26.33
N ALA A 283 -3.54 12.53 -26.20
CA ALA A 283 -3.75 11.28 -26.92
C ALA A 283 -4.87 10.40 -26.37
N GLY A 284 -5.53 10.81 -25.28
CA GLY A 284 -6.61 10.06 -24.64
C GLY A 284 -6.18 8.78 -23.92
N LYS A 285 -4.88 8.56 -23.71
CA LYS A 285 -4.35 7.42 -22.93
C LYS A 285 -4.47 7.65 -21.43
N VAL A 286 -4.41 8.90 -21.00
CA VAL A 286 -4.54 9.36 -19.62
C VAL A 286 -5.67 10.37 -19.54
N VAL A 287 -6.43 10.36 -18.47
CA VAL A 287 -7.45 11.35 -18.16
C VAL A 287 -7.07 12.13 -16.90
N PHE A 288 -7.38 13.43 -16.88
CA PHE A 288 -7.30 14.24 -15.68
C PHE A 288 -8.70 14.51 -15.18
N LYS A 289 -9.03 13.93 -14.02
CA LYS A 289 -10.37 14.01 -13.43
C LYS A 289 -10.26 14.17 -11.92
N ASP A 290 -11.09 15.05 -11.35
CA ASP A 290 -11.20 15.27 -9.90
C ASP A 290 -9.83 15.52 -9.20
N GLY A 291 -8.88 16.16 -9.92
CA GLY A 291 -7.53 16.46 -9.42
C GLY A 291 -6.52 15.32 -9.56
N PHE A 292 -6.87 14.22 -10.25
CA PHE A 292 -6.02 13.06 -10.46
C PHE A 292 -5.78 12.78 -11.95
N TYR A 293 -4.56 12.31 -12.23
CA TYR A 293 -4.23 11.63 -13.48
C TYR A 293 -4.48 10.14 -13.33
N GLU A 294 -5.25 9.56 -14.25
CA GLU A 294 -5.63 8.15 -14.27
C GLU A 294 -5.50 7.60 -15.69
N ILE A 295 -5.35 6.28 -15.79
CA ILE A 295 -5.45 5.61 -17.10
C ILE A 295 -6.87 5.78 -17.64
N ALA A 296 -6.99 6.16 -18.91
CA ALA A 296 -8.29 6.18 -19.58
C ALA A 296 -8.92 4.79 -19.59
N LYS A 297 -10.15 4.69 -19.10
CA LYS A 297 -10.91 3.44 -19.17
C LYS A 297 -11.50 3.37 -20.58
N GLY A 298 -11.07 2.36 -21.35
CA GLY A 298 -11.64 2.05 -22.66
C GLY A 298 -13.11 1.67 -22.59
#